data_96bc4db6dabe9b1b7c94d8a4291bae02
#
_entry.id   96bc4db6dabe9b1b7c94d8a4291bae02
#
_cell.length_a   1.000
_cell.length_b   1.000
_cell.length_c   1.000
_cell.angle_alpha   90.00
_cell.angle_beta   90.00
_cell.angle_gamma   90.00
#
_symmetry.space_group_name_H-M   'P 1'
#
loop_
_entity.id
_entity.type
_entity.pdbx_description
1 polymer ?
#
loop_
_entity_poly.entity_id
_entity_poly.type
_entity_poly.pdbx_seq_one_letter_code
_entity_poly.pdbx_strand_id
1 'polypeptide(L)'
;MNAKMRRVVIGATAVSLALSVAACGKAGDDNSDSGSTSGSDSKSIGLLLPDTVTARYEKFDKPYFEAKVKELCSDCDVQYANAAADPTKQAQQMSTMVTKGVKVIVVSAQDSAAIKSSIQSAVDKGVKVVAYDRLAQGPVSAYVSFDNVKVGELQGQALLDALGDKATTKSKVVMINGDDADPNAGQFKEGAHKVLDGKVDIAYEQSGLWKDTVAAQKMSAAITQLGAKNIAGVYAANDGMAGGIANTLKGAKISNIPLTGQDAELAAIQRIVAGTQSATVYKAYKPEADTAAELAVNLLEGKDIKSLADTEVTSGSGDKVPAKLLTPVSVTKENIADTVVKDKLYTVADICTAEYAEACKKAGLE
;
A
#
# COMPACT_ATOMS: atom_id res chain seq x y z
N MET A 1 -41.67 45.23 20.85
CA MET A 1 -42.64 45.29 22.01
C MET A 1 -42.35 44.09 22.91
N ASN A 2 -41.93 44.41 24.15
CA ASN A 2 -42.01 43.70 25.44
C ASN A 2 -41.55 42.24 25.51
N ALA A 3 -40.38 41.97 26.06
CA ALA A 3 -39.92 41.96 27.45
C ALA A 3 -40.78 41.10 28.40
N LYS A 4 -40.17 40.04 28.94
CA LYS A 4 -40.27 39.75 30.41
C LYS A 4 -39.16 38.81 30.83
N MET A 5 -38.26 39.36 31.59
CA MET A 5 -37.33 38.74 32.56
C MET A 5 -38.09 37.98 33.65
N ARG A 6 -37.56 36.88 34.17
CA ARG A 6 -37.68 36.50 35.57
C ARG A 6 -36.41 35.82 36.07
N ARG A 7 -35.77 36.54 36.97
CA ARG A 7 -34.70 36.09 37.92
C ARG A 7 -35.36 35.49 39.17
N VAL A 8 -34.78 34.42 39.73
CA VAL A 8 -34.82 34.03 41.17
C VAL A 8 -33.57 33.18 41.36
N VAL A 9 -32.54 33.48 42.05
CA VAL A 9 -32.02 33.90 43.32
C VAL A 9 -32.10 32.78 44.41
N ILE A 10 -30.87 32.30 44.79
CA ILE A 10 -30.26 31.94 46.09
C ILE A 10 -30.76 30.67 46.80
N GLY A 11 -29.75 29.88 47.26
CA GLY A 11 -29.82 28.91 48.35
C GLY A 11 -28.44 28.25 48.60
N ALA A 12 -27.59 28.90 49.33
CA ALA A 12 -26.36 28.34 49.86
C ALA A 12 -26.64 27.64 51.20
N THR A 13 -26.11 26.44 51.40
CA THR A 13 -25.90 25.90 52.76
C THR A 13 -24.57 25.13 52.82
N ALA A 14 -23.64 25.70 53.56
CA ALA A 14 -22.42 25.07 54.04
C ALA A 14 -22.69 24.29 55.30
N VAL A 15 -22.18 23.10 55.46
CA VAL A 15 -21.96 22.45 56.77
C VAL A 15 -20.59 21.82 56.77
N SER A 16 -19.80 22.31 57.74
CA SER A 16 -18.45 21.91 58.08
C SER A 16 -18.46 20.86 59.20
N LEU A 17 -17.27 20.34 59.50
CA LEU A 17 -16.80 19.56 60.66
C LEU A 17 -16.85 18.02 60.45
N ALA A 18 -15.88 17.21 60.89
CA ALA A 18 -14.75 17.44 61.83
C ALA A 18 -13.64 16.43 61.60
N LEU A 19 -12.46 16.81 62.00
CA LEU A 19 -11.26 16.00 62.19
C LEU A 19 -11.43 14.91 63.25
N SER A 20 -10.78 13.75 63.02
CA SER A 20 -10.25 12.94 64.09
C SER A 20 -8.87 12.36 63.72
N VAL A 21 -7.88 12.91 64.39
CA VAL A 21 -6.51 12.40 64.50
C VAL A 21 -6.52 11.33 65.59
N ALA A 22 -5.93 10.18 65.33
CA ALA A 22 -5.45 9.30 66.37
C ALA A 22 -4.12 8.70 65.95
N ALA A 23 -3.16 8.93 66.76
CA ALA A 23 -1.73 8.68 66.61
C ALA A 23 -1.31 7.34 67.22
N CYS A 24 -0.10 6.94 66.82
CA CYS A 24 0.93 6.14 67.52
C CYS A 24 0.80 4.63 67.53
N GLY A 25 1.85 4.02 66.99
CA GLY A 25 2.31 2.73 67.48
C GLY A 25 3.35 2.00 66.65
N LYS A 26 4.61 2.35 66.81
CA LYS A 26 5.78 1.46 66.97
C LYS A 26 6.42 0.74 65.78
N ALA A 27 7.74 0.97 65.67
CA ALA A 27 8.71 0.40 64.74
C ALA A 27 8.74 -1.14 64.70
N GLY A 28 8.96 -1.62 63.48
CA GLY A 28 9.42 -2.94 63.17
C GLY A 28 10.03 -2.85 61.77
N ASP A 29 11.34 -3.11 61.72
CA ASP A 29 12.08 -3.34 60.49
C ASP A 29 11.44 -4.51 59.74
N ASP A 30 11.02 -4.24 58.52
CA ASP A 30 10.95 -5.24 57.50
C ASP A 30 11.05 -4.60 56.10
N ASN A 31 11.98 -5.10 55.40
CA ASN A 31 12.43 -4.83 54.07
C ASN A 31 11.23 -4.67 53.07
N SER A 32 10.77 -3.47 52.86
CA SER A 32 9.78 -3.19 51.80
C SER A 32 10.53 -3.07 50.47
N ASP A 33 10.59 -4.19 49.81
CA ASP A 33 10.82 -4.27 48.40
C ASP A 33 9.96 -3.21 47.70
N SER A 34 10.61 -2.14 47.30
CA SER A 34 10.04 -1.14 46.38
C SER A 34 9.84 -1.87 45.08
N GLY A 35 8.65 -2.38 44.91
CA GLY A 35 8.20 -2.87 43.60
C GLY A 35 8.40 -1.78 42.58
N SER A 36 9.58 -1.76 41.98
CA SER A 36 9.76 -1.21 40.65
C SER A 36 8.69 -1.87 39.79
N THR A 37 7.65 -1.14 39.47
CA THR A 37 6.91 -1.41 38.26
C THR A 37 7.93 -1.27 37.14
N SER A 38 8.62 -2.38 36.85
CA SER A 38 9.29 -2.57 35.59
C SER A 38 8.17 -2.40 34.56
N GLY A 39 8.10 -1.20 33.99
CA GLY A 39 7.43 -1.03 32.74
C GLY A 39 8.01 -2.09 31.84
N SER A 40 7.25 -3.14 31.56
CA SER A 40 7.64 -4.10 30.54
C SER A 40 7.87 -3.25 29.30
N ASP A 41 9.12 -3.18 28.84
CA ASP A 41 9.42 -2.50 27.57
C ASP A 41 8.51 -3.16 26.53
N SER A 42 7.43 -2.47 26.19
CA SER A 42 6.39 -2.99 25.33
C SER A 42 7.03 -3.22 23.96
N LYS A 43 7.17 -4.49 23.60
CA LYS A 43 7.63 -4.89 22.25
C LYS A 43 6.50 -4.65 21.25
N SER A 44 6.21 -3.39 21.00
CA SER A 44 5.10 -2.98 20.14
C SER A 44 5.60 -2.43 18.81
N ILE A 45 5.07 -2.97 17.71
CA ILE A 45 5.32 -2.58 16.33
C ILE A 45 4.04 -2.02 15.74
N GLY A 46 4.13 -0.86 15.07
CA GLY A 46 3.02 -0.26 14.34
C GLY A 46 3.03 -0.68 12.88
N LEU A 47 1.86 -0.97 12.31
CA LEU A 47 1.66 -1.14 10.88
C LEU A 47 0.65 -0.10 10.38
N LEU A 48 1.09 0.83 9.52
CA LEU A 48 0.27 1.87 8.91
C LEU A 48 0.15 1.64 7.41
N LEU A 49 -1.05 1.29 6.94
CA LEU A 49 -1.33 1.09 5.53
C LEU A 49 -2.13 2.26 4.93
N PRO A 50 -2.01 2.53 3.60
CA PRO A 50 -2.44 3.79 3.02
C PRO A 50 -3.95 3.84 2.74
N ASP A 51 -4.52 2.76 2.20
CA ASP A 51 -5.91 2.74 1.75
C ASP A 51 -6.55 1.36 1.83
N THR A 52 -7.87 1.30 1.65
CA THR A 52 -8.67 0.08 1.61
C THR A 52 -9.21 -0.21 0.21
N VAL A 53 -8.87 0.61 -0.79
CA VAL A 53 -9.32 0.48 -2.18
C VAL A 53 -8.43 -0.51 -2.94
N THR A 54 -7.13 -0.39 -2.73
CA THR A 54 -6.14 -1.32 -3.29
C THR A 54 -6.19 -2.62 -2.50
N ALA A 55 -6.67 -3.69 -3.15
CA ALA A 55 -7.04 -4.94 -2.49
C ALA A 55 -5.91 -5.62 -1.71
N ARG A 56 -4.63 -5.42 -2.13
CA ARG A 56 -3.47 -6.09 -1.53
C ARG A 56 -3.32 -5.81 -0.03
N TYR A 57 -3.50 -4.55 0.40
CA TYR A 57 -3.16 -4.10 1.75
C TYR A 57 -3.89 -4.87 2.86
N GLU A 58 -5.21 -4.98 2.76
CA GLU A 58 -6.02 -5.70 3.76
C GLU A 58 -5.98 -7.21 3.56
N LYS A 59 -5.94 -7.66 2.29
CA LYS A 59 -6.08 -9.08 1.97
C LYS A 59 -4.78 -9.87 2.14
N PHE A 60 -3.64 -9.24 1.90
CA PHE A 60 -2.36 -9.92 1.84
C PHE A 60 -1.29 -9.28 2.74
N ASP A 61 -0.98 -8.00 2.57
CA ASP A 61 0.13 -7.35 3.25
C ASP A 61 -0.01 -7.43 4.78
N LYS A 62 -1.15 -7.01 5.31
CA LYS A 62 -1.43 -7.05 6.75
C LYS A 62 -1.32 -8.47 7.32
N PRO A 63 -2.06 -9.49 6.83
CA PRO A 63 -1.99 -10.83 7.43
C PRO A 63 -0.61 -11.49 7.28
N TYR A 64 0.12 -11.26 6.18
CA TYR A 64 1.48 -11.78 6.04
C TYR A 64 2.44 -11.12 7.03
N PHE A 65 2.37 -9.79 7.16
CA PHE A 65 3.19 -9.06 8.11
C PHE A 65 2.93 -9.51 9.57
N GLU A 66 1.66 -9.55 9.99
CA GLU A 66 1.26 -9.98 11.33
C GLU A 66 1.72 -11.42 11.64
N ALA A 67 1.53 -12.33 10.67
CA ALA A 67 1.96 -13.72 10.81
C ALA A 67 3.48 -13.83 10.97
N LYS A 68 4.26 -13.07 10.17
CA LYS A 68 5.72 -13.10 10.23
C LYS A 68 6.26 -12.45 11.50
N VAL A 69 5.69 -11.35 11.95
CA VAL A 69 6.04 -10.76 13.26
C VAL A 69 5.79 -11.77 14.38
N LYS A 70 4.65 -12.47 14.36
CA LYS A 70 4.31 -13.49 15.36
C LYS A 70 5.27 -14.68 15.36
N GLU A 71 5.75 -15.08 14.18
CA GLU A 71 6.77 -16.13 14.01
C GLU A 71 8.10 -15.72 14.64
N LEU A 72 8.55 -14.48 14.39
CA LEU A 72 9.87 -13.97 14.82
C LEU A 72 9.89 -13.51 16.27
N CYS A 73 8.78 -12.98 16.76
CA CYS A 73 8.63 -12.37 18.08
C CYS A 73 7.23 -12.70 18.63
N SER A 74 7.11 -13.83 19.31
CA SER A 74 5.82 -14.34 19.80
C SER A 74 5.15 -13.43 20.85
N ASP A 75 5.91 -12.59 21.53
CA ASP A 75 5.50 -11.64 22.55
C ASP A 75 5.41 -10.18 22.03
N CYS A 76 5.64 -9.96 20.73
CA CYS A 76 5.43 -8.66 20.10
C CYS A 76 3.93 -8.40 19.84
N ASP A 77 3.51 -7.15 20.09
CA ASP A 77 2.19 -6.64 19.75
C ASP A 77 2.25 -5.84 18.44
N VAL A 78 1.34 -6.11 17.51
CA VAL A 78 1.21 -5.34 16.27
C VAL A 78 0.00 -4.43 16.35
N GLN A 79 0.26 -3.12 16.42
CA GLN A 79 -0.79 -2.10 16.36
C GLN A 79 -1.05 -1.71 14.90
N TYR A 80 -2.20 -2.07 14.39
CA TYR A 80 -2.59 -1.80 13.01
C TYR A 80 -3.47 -0.56 12.88
N ALA A 81 -3.26 0.21 11.80
CA ALA A 81 -4.20 1.24 11.34
C ALA A 81 -4.11 1.43 9.82
N ASN A 82 -5.21 1.90 9.22
CA ASN A 82 -5.31 2.20 7.81
C ASN A 82 -5.80 3.64 7.60
N ALA A 83 -5.12 4.37 6.74
CA ALA A 83 -5.41 5.77 6.46
C ALA A 83 -6.73 5.97 5.71
N ALA A 84 -7.23 4.94 5.03
CA ALA A 84 -8.41 5.03 4.16
C ALA A 84 -8.30 6.15 3.11
N ALA A 85 -7.13 6.27 2.49
CA ALA A 85 -6.77 7.29 1.50
C ALA A 85 -6.78 8.74 2.02
N ASP A 86 -6.59 8.93 3.34
CA ASP A 86 -6.49 10.25 3.97
C ASP A 86 -5.11 10.45 4.62
N PRO A 87 -4.23 11.29 4.04
CA PRO A 87 -2.88 11.51 4.58
C PRO A 87 -2.89 12.20 5.95
N THR A 88 -3.90 13.03 6.26
CA THR A 88 -4.04 13.66 7.58
C THR A 88 -4.36 12.63 8.65
N LYS A 89 -5.27 11.70 8.33
CA LYS A 89 -5.60 10.57 9.20
C LYS A 89 -4.36 9.69 9.45
N GLN A 90 -3.55 9.42 8.42
CA GLN A 90 -2.32 8.64 8.59
C GLN A 90 -1.33 9.31 9.55
N ALA A 91 -1.14 10.63 9.43
CA ALA A 91 -0.30 11.41 10.34
C ALA A 91 -0.79 11.34 11.80
N GLN A 92 -2.10 11.43 12.03
CA GLN A 92 -2.72 11.29 13.35
C GLN A 92 -2.54 9.87 13.91
N GLN A 93 -2.70 8.85 13.08
CA GLN A 93 -2.50 7.45 13.45
C GLN A 93 -1.05 7.21 13.88
N MET A 94 -0.05 7.72 13.14
CA MET A 94 1.36 7.65 13.52
C MET A 94 1.62 8.31 14.87
N SER A 95 1.12 9.53 15.09
CA SER A 95 1.24 10.23 16.37
C SER A 95 0.60 9.44 17.52
N THR A 96 -0.53 8.81 17.28
CA THR A 96 -1.22 7.96 18.28
C THR A 96 -0.39 6.74 18.64
N MET A 97 0.21 6.05 17.67
CA MET A 97 1.08 4.89 17.90
C MET A 97 2.32 5.29 18.71
N VAL A 98 2.94 6.43 18.38
CA VAL A 98 4.08 6.98 19.14
C VAL A 98 3.68 7.26 20.60
N THR A 99 2.50 7.85 20.83
CA THR A 99 1.98 8.14 22.18
C THR A 99 1.70 6.86 22.97
N LYS A 100 1.28 5.78 22.29
CA LYS A 100 1.07 4.46 22.89
C LYS A 100 2.37 3.68 23.16
N GLY A 101 3.54 4.24 22.83
CA GLY A 101 4.83 3.66 23.12
C GLY A 101 5.32 2.63 22.10
N VAL A 102 4.77 2.64 20.87
CA VAL A 102 5.28 1.82 19.76
C VAL A 102 6.74 2.15 19.51
N LYS A 103 7.59 1.15 19.33
CA LYS A 103 9.05 1.29 19.18
C LYS A 103 9.50 1.31 17.71
N VAL A 104 8.78 0.62 16.85
CA VAL A 104 9.04 0.57 15.39
C VAL A 104 7.71 0.76 14.67
N ILE A 105 7.69 1.60 13.64
CA ILE A 105 6.53 1.79 12.77
C ILE A 105 6.90 1.41 11.35
N VAL A 106 6.16 0.47 10.78
CA VAL A 106 6.19 0.14 9.35
C VAL A 106 5.07 0.94 8.68
N VAL A 107 5.41 1.78 7.70
CA VAL A 107 4.45 2.67 7.05
C VAL A 107 4.53 2.57 5.53
N SER A 108 3.40 2.30 4.90
CA SER A 108 3.18 2.58 3.48
C SER A 108 2.49 3.94 3.38
N ALA A 109 3.21 4.93 2.86
CA ALA A 109 2.74 6.31 2.90
C ALA A 109 1.56 6.54 1.94
N GLN A 110 0.47 7.15 2.43
CA GLN A 110 -0.61 7.61 1.58
C GLN A 110 -0.16 8.79 0.71
N ASP A 111 0.58 9.71 1.30
CA ASP A 111 1.29 10.79 0.63
C ASP A 111 2.71 10.83 1.18
N SER A 112 3.67 10.58 0.30
CA SER A 112 5.08 10.40 0.66
C SER A 112 5.71 11.68 1.22
N ALA A 113 5.29 12.84 0.76
CA ALA A 113 5.79 14.13 1.22
C ALA A 113 5.06 14.61 2.49
N ALA A 114 3.74 14.42 2.54
CA ALA A 114 2.93 14.90 3.67
C ALA A 114 3.28 14.21 4.99
N ILE A 115 3.67 12.92 4.96
CA ILE A 115 4.01 12.15 6.16
C ILE A 115 5.36 12.52 6.78
N LYS A 116 6.23 13.26 6.06
CA LYS A 116 7.61 13.58 6.45
C LYS A 116 7.73 14.14 7.88
N SER A 117 6.93 15.12 8.23
CA SER A 117 6.98 15.75 9.55
C SER A 117 6.58 14.80 10.67
N SER A 118 5.64 13.90 10.41
CA SER A 118 5.22 12.87 11.37
C SER A 118 6.30 11.82 11.59
N ILE A 119 7.00 11.42 10.53
CA ILE A 119 8.18 10.53 10.62
C ILE A 119 9.28 11.20 11.43
N GLN A 120 9.62 12.47 11.13
CA GLN A 120 10.62 13.21 11.91
C GLN A 120 10.26 13.24 13.40
N SER A 121 9.01 13.59 13.71
CA SER A 121 8.54 13.63 15.11
C SER A 121 8.57 12.27 15.80
N ALA A 122 8.33 11.18 15.09
CA ALA A 122 8.45 9.82 15.63
C ALA A 122 9.92 9.46 15.91
N VAL A 123 10.81 9.75 14.98
CA VAL A 123 12.25 9.49 15.10
C VAL A 123 12.88 10.31 16.23
N ASP A 124 12.50 11.59 16.39
CA ASP A 124 12.96 12.46 17.49
C ASP A 124 12.57 11.90 18.88
N LYS A 125 11.52 11.07 18.94
CA LYS A 125 11.09 10.34 20.14
C LYS A 125 11.70 8.93 20.25
N GLY A 126 12.65 8.59 19.39
CA GLY A 126 13.38 7.32 19.40
C GLY A 126 12.67 6.15 18.70
N VAL A 127 11.54 6.39 18.02
CA VAL A 127 10.84 5.37 17.23
C VAL A 127 11.60 5.15 15.92
N LYS A 128 11.82 3.89 15.54
CA LYS A 128 12.38 3.53 14.23
C LYS A 128 11.25 3.46 13.20
N VAL A 129 11.53 3.87 11.96
CA VAL A 129 10.52 3.87 10.90
C VAL A 129 11.03 3.08 9.69
N VAL A 130 10.25 2.11 9.23
CA VAL A 130 10.49 1.35 8.00
C VAL A 130 9.46 1.81 6.97
N ALA A 131 9.94 2.29 5.82
CA ALA A 131 9.07 2.53 4.67
C ALA A 131 8.76 1.19 4.00
N TYR A 132 7.48 0.96 3.70
CA TYR A 132 6.95 -0.27 3.11
C TYR A 132 6.22 0.04 1.82
N ASP A 133 6.55 -0.67 0.73
CA ASP A 133 6.00 -0.50 -0.62
C ASP A 133 6.24 0.92 -1.18
N ARG A 134 5.78 1.98 -0.51
CA ARG A 134 5.97 3.39 -0.90
C ARG A 134 7.07 4.05 -0.08
N LEU A 135 8.06 4.61 -0.76
CA LEU A 135 9.16 5.31 -0.09
C LEU A 135 8.69 6.65 0.49
N ALA A 136 8.48 6.68 1.80
CA ALA A 136 8.15 7.89 2.52
C ALA A 136 9.35 8.85 2.58
N GLN A 137 9.11 10.16 2.52
CA GLN A 137 10.13 11.16 2.82
C GLN A 137 10.35 11.29 4.32
N GLY A 138 11.58 11.63 4.70
CA GLY A 138 12.00 11.78 6.09
C GLY A 138 13.01 10.71 6.52
N PRO A 139 13.46 10.75 7.79
CA PRO A 139 14.54 9.90 8.29
C PRO A 139 14.07 8.47 8.57
N VAL A 140 13.71 7.72 7.52
CA VAL A 140 13.36 6.30 7.65
C VAL A 140 14.62 5.46 7.84
N SER A 141 14.50 4.40 8.64
CA SER A 141 15.60 3.50 8.99
C SER A 141 15.90 2.47 7.89
N ALA A 142 14.86 2.08 7.12
CA ALA A 142 14.96 1.14 6.01
C ALA A 142 13.76 1.28 5.08
N TYR A 143 13.88 0.69 3.90
CA TYR A 143 12.83 0.61 2.89
C TYR A 143 12.77 -0.78 2.29
N VAL A 144 11.57 -1.29 2.05
CA VAL A 144 11.33 -2.51 1.27
C VAL A 144 10.23 -2.28 0.25
N SER A 145 10.50 -2.66 -0.97
CA SER A 145 9.58 -2.55 -2.11
C SER A 145 10.05 -3.43 -3.27
N PHE A 146 9.54 -3.15 -4.44
CA PHE A 146 10.00 -3.74 -5.70
C PHE A 146 10.86 -2.75 -6.49
N ASP A 147 11.56 -3.25 -7.52
CA ASP A 147 12.12 -2.38 -8.56
C ASP A 147 10.97 -1.80 -9.39
N ASN A 148 10.50 -0.62 -8.98
CA ASN A 148 9.31 0.00 -9.56
C ASN A 148 9.53 0.52 -10.99
N VAL A 149 10.76 0.89 -11.34
CA VAL A 149 11.08 1.21 -12.74
C VAL A 149 10.95 -0.04 -13.58
N LYS A 150 11.44 -1.18 -13.08
CA LYS A 150 11.29 -2.48 -13.74
C LYS A 150 9.83 -2.91 -13.88
N VAL A 151 8.97 -2.62 -12.89
CA VAL A 151 7.52 -2.85 -13.00
C VAL A 151 6.97 -2.11 -14.23
N GLY A 152 7.27 -0.83 -14.37
CA GLY A 152 6.85 -0.03 -15.53
C GLY A 152 7.38 -0.56 -16.86
N GLU A 153 8.67 -0.95 -16.90
CA GLU A 153 9.28 -1.58 -18.08
C GLU A 153 8.56 -2.88 -18.49
N LEU A 154 8.31 -3.77 -17.53
CA LEU A 154 7.60 -5.04 -17.77
C LEU A 154 6.20 -4.81 -18.30
N GLN A 155 5.48 -3.85 -17.72
CA GLN A 155 4.12 -3.53 -18.12
C GLN A 155 4.09 -2.88 -19.52
N GLY A 156 5.01 -1.96 -19.81
CA GLY A 156 5.19 -1.35 -21.13
C GLY A 156 5.53 -2.40 -22.19
N GLN A 157 6.45 -3.32 -21.87
CA GLN A 157 6.82 -4.42 -22.77
C GLN A 157 5.64 -5.34 -23.05
N ALA A 158 4.89 -5.74 -22.02
CA ALA A 158 3.69 -6.57 -22.19
C ALA A 158 2.64 -5.91 -23.08
N LEU A 159 2.52 -4.57 -23.04
CA LEU A 159 1.65 -3.84 -23.95
C LEU A 159 2.15 -3.91 -25.41
N LEU A 160 3.46 -3.72 -25.65
CA LEU A 160 4.05 -3.85 -26.97
C LEU A 160 3.88 -5.27 -27.54
N ASP A 161 4.15 -6.28 -26.71
CA ASP A 161 4.01 -7.68 -27.10
C ASP A 161 2.56 -8.02 -27.50
N ALA A 162 1.59 -7.49 -26.74
CA ALA A 162 0.17 -7.68 -27.03
C ALA A 162 -0.30 -6.89 -28.27
N LEU A 163 0.35 -5.79 -28.61
CA LEU A 163 0.12 -5.05 -29.86
C LEU A 163 0.73 -5.78 -31.07
N GLY A 164 1.87 -6.48 -30.89
CA GLY A 164 2.60 -7.16 -31.96
C GLY A 164 2.93 -6.20 -33.11
N ASP A 165 2.68 -6.61 -34.34
CA ASP A 165 2.94 -5.80 -35.56
C ASP A 165 2.13 -4.51 -35.63
N LYS A 166 1.14 -4.33 -34.74
CA LYS A 166 0.39 -3.06 -34.61
C LYS A 166 1.12 -2.05 -33.76
N ALA A 167 2.24 -2.37 -33.11
CA ALA A 167 3.05 -1.43 -32.34
C ALA A 167 3.86 -0.55 -33.29
N THR A 168 3.34 0.63 -33.61
CA THR A 168 3.99 1.62 -34.47
C THR A 168 3.87 3.02 -33.86
N THR A 169 4.71 3.94 -34.28
CA THR A 169 4.66 5.37 -33.86
C THR A 169 3.35 6.08 -34.19
N LYS A 170 2.42 5.44 -34.88
CA LYS A 170 1.06 5.94 -35.18
C LYS A 170 -0.01 5.28 -34.33
N SER A 171 0.36 4.25 -33.58
CA SER A 171 -0.58 3.45 -32.76
C SER A 171 -0.85 4.21 -31.45
N LYS A 172 -2.04 4.78 -31.33
CA LYS A 172 -2.41 5.61 -30.18
C LYS A 172 -2.66 4.75 -28.96
N VAL A 173 -1.89 5.01 -27.93
CA VAL A 173 -2.00 4.39 -26.61
C VAL A 173 -2.60 5.39 -25.61
N VAL A 174 -3.49 4.88 -24.78
CA VAL A 174 -4.00 5.60 -23.60
C VAL A 174 -3.21 5.12 -22.38
N MET A 175 -2.60 6.04 -21.64
CA MET A 175 -1.86 5.75 -20.41
C MET A 175 -2.59 6.38 -19.22
N ILE A 176 -3.03 5.53 -18.28
CA ILE A 176 -3.67 5.95 -17.03
C ILE A 176 -2.74 5.60 -15.87
N ASN A 177 -2.06 6.62 -15.36
CA ASN A 177 -1.05 6.51 -14.30
C ASN A 177 -1.67 6.47 -12.90
N GLY A 178 -0.84 6.19 -11.89
CA GLY A 178 -1.21 6.21 -10.48
C GLY A 178 -1.41 7.62 -9.90
N ASP A 179 -1.37 7.72 -8.59
CA ASP A 179 -1.45 8.99 -7.86
C ASP A 179 -0.04 9.59 -7.72
N ASP A 180 0.15 10.84 -8.08
CA ASP A 180 1.45 11.53 -8.02
C ASP A 180 1.95 11.73 -6.57
N ALA A 181 1.09 11.60 -5.56
CA ALA A 181 1.46 11.59 -4.14
C ALA A 181 2.23 10.33 -3.74
N ASP A 182 2.17 9.28 -4.58
CA ASP A 182 2.89 8.02 -4.46
C ASP A 182 4.12 8.02 -5.39
N PRO A 183 5.36 7.97 -4.88
CA PRO A 183 6.56 7.98 -5.71
C PRO A 183 6.64 6.79 -6.67
N ASN A 184 6.00 5.65 -6.34
CA ASN A 184 5.96 4.48 -7.22
C ASN A 184 5.26 4.81 -8.55
N ALA A 185 4.22 5.63 -8.54
CA ALA A 185 3.51 6.04 -9.76
C ALA A 185 4.44 6.70 -10.77
N GLY A 186 5.34 7.59 -10.29
CA GLY A 186 6.37 8.21 -11.11
C GLY A 186 7.38 7.20 -11.67
N GLN A 187 7.80 6.23 -10.86
CA GLN A 187 8.74 5.18 -11.26
C GLN A 187 8.12 4.21 -12.28
N PHE A 188 6.86 3.81 -12.08
CA PHE A 188 6.13 3.00 -13.07
C PHE A 188 5.99 3.72 -14.41
N LYS A 189 5.62 5.00 -14.35
CA LYS A 189 5.55 5.87 -15.53
C LYS A 189 6.90 5.95 -16.23
N GLU A 190 7.99 6.25 -15.52
CA GLU A 190 9.35 6.28 -16.06
C GLU A 190 9.71 4.99 -16.79
N GLY A 191 9.48 3.84 -16.13
CA GLY A 191 9.77 2.54 -16.72
C GLY A 191 8.95 2.26 -17.97
N ALA A 192 7.65 2.59 -17.96
CA ALA A 192 6.78 2.44 -19.13
C ALA A 192 7.23 3.33 -20.30
N HIS A 193 7.57 4.59 -20.05
CA HIS A 193 8.10 5.51 -21.07
C HIS A 193 9.41 5.02 -21.68
N LYS A 194 10.35 4.47 -20.88
CA LYS A 194 11.60 3.86 -21.41
C LYS A 194 11.35 2.82 -22.50
N VAL A 195 10.22 2.12 -22.42
CA VAL A 195 9.87 1.05 -23.35
C VAL A 195 8.98 1.54 -24.48
N LEU A 196 8.00 2.39 -24.20
CA LEU A 196 6.95 2.78 -25.13
C LEU A 196 7.34 3.95 -26.03
N ASP A 197 8.19 4.89 -25.55
CA ASP A 197 8.57 6.07 -26.30
C ASP A 197 9.27 5.71 -27.61
N GLY A 198 8.83 6.34 -28.68
CA GLY A 198 9.33 6.06 -30.04
C GLY A 198 8.86 4.73 -30.64
N LYS A 199 8.07 3.93 -29.92
CA LYS A 199 7.44 2.70 -30.41
C LYS A 199 5.97 2.90 -30.72
N VAL A 200 5.29 3.66 -29.89
CA VAL A 200 3.86 3.99 -30.00
C VAL A 200 3.64 5.52 -29.82
N ASP A 201 2.43 5.97 -30.09
CA ASP A 201 1.97 7.33 -29.78
C ASP A 201 1.19 7.31 -28.46
N ILE A 202 1.79 7.79 -27.35
CA ILE A 202 1.07 7.99 -26.08
C ILE A 202 0.17 9.22 -26.24
N ALA A 203 -0.99 9.02 -26.90
CA ALA A 203 -1.89 10.10 -27.33
C ALA A 203 -2.76 10.69 -26.20
N TYR A 204 -2.86 9.98 -25.07
CA TYR A 204 -3.59 10.43 -23.89
C TYR A 204 -2.91 9.90 -22.65
N GLU A 205 -2.53 10.78 -21.74
CA GLU A 205 -1.89 10.43 -20.48
C GLU A 205 -2.48 11.24 -19.33
N GLN A 206 -2.98 10.55 -18.30
CA GLN A 206 -3.60 11.17 -17.13
C GLN A 206 -3.43 10.29 -15.88
N SER A 207 -3.48 10.90 -14.68
CA SER A 207 -3.56 10.16 -13.43
C SER A 207 -4.98 9.62 -13.20
N GLY A 208 -5.07 8.36 -12.77
CA GLY A 208 -6.27 7.68 -12.30
C GLY A 208 -6.40 7.68 -10.78
N LEU A 209 -5.42 8.26 -10.05
CA LEU A 209 -5.41 8.41 -8.58
C LEU A 209 -5.62 7.09 -7.82
N TRP A 210 -5.17 5.96 -8.39
CA TRP A 210 -5.40 4.59 -7.89
C TRP A 210 -6.88 4.21 -7.73
N LYS A 211 -7.81 4.96 -8.38
CA LYS A 211 -9.26 4.75 -8.27
C LYS A 211 -9.84 4.27 -9.59
N ASP A 212 -10.53 3.15 -9.56
CA ASP A 212 -11.23 2.55 -10.69
C ASP A 212 -12.24 3.52 -11.35
N THR A 213 -12.99 4.25 -10.53
CA THR A 213 -13.98 5.23 -10.97
C THR A 213 -13.34 6.42 -11.69
N VAL A 214 -12.18 6.91 -11.20
CA VAL A 214 -11.42 7.97 -11.87
C VAL A 214 -10.81 7.46 -13.17
N ALA A 215 -10.23 6.27 -13.17
CA ALA A 215 -9.69 5.64 -14.37
C ALA A 215 -10.77 5.43 -15.44
N ALA A 216 -11.97 5.01 -15.06
CA ALA A 216 -13.13 4.90 -15.95
C ALA A 216 -13.52 6.25 -16.58
N GLN A 217 -13.54 7.33 -15.78
CA GLN A 217 -13.80 8.69 -16.27
C GLN A 217 -12.73 9.16 -17.26
N LYS A 218 -11.43 8.93 -16.95
CA LYS A 218 -10.30 9.27 -17.83
C LYS A 218 -10.36 8.47 -19.13
N MET A 219 -10.70 7.17 -19.06
CA MET A 219 -10.89 6.34 -20.25
C MET A 219 -12.05 6.84 -21.13
N SER A 220 -13.18 7.24 -20.54
CA SER A 220 -14.30 7.83 -21.27
C SER A 220 -13.90 9.13 -21.98
N ALA A 221 -13.11 9.97 -21.31
CA ALA A 221 -12.55 11.20 -21.91
C ALA A 221 -11.60 10.88 -23.07
N ALA A 222 -10.71 9.89 -22.91
CA ALA A 222 -9.81 9.43 -23.96
C ALA A 222 -10.59 8.93 -25.20
N ILE A 223 -11.65 8.13 -25.00
CA ILE A 223 -12.51 7.66 -26.09
C ILE A 223 -13.16 8.86 -26.83
N THR A 224 -13.64 9.86 -26.11
CA THR A 224 -14.23 11.05 -26.69
C THR A 224 -13.22 11.87 -27.48
N GLN A 225 -12.01 12.06 -26.94
CA GLN A 225 -10.96 12.88 -27.53
C GLN A 225 -10.33 12.22 -28.77
N LEU A 226 -10.02 10.94 -28.68
CA LEU A 226 -9.26 10.22 -29.71
C LEU A 226 -10.15 9.52 -30.74
N GLY A 227 -11.38 9.21 -30.36
CA GLY A 227 -12.29 8.32 -31.12
C GLY A 227 -11.98 6.85 -30.86
N ALA A 228 -13.00 6.07 -30.56
CA ALA A 228 -12.92 4.65 -30.17
C ALA A 228 -12.05 3.78 -31.11
N LYS A 229 -12.18 4.02 -32.44
CA LYS A 229 -11.46 3.23 -33.47
C LYS A 229 -9.96 3.52 -33.56
N ASN A 230 -9.52 4.61 -32.96
CA ASN A 230 -8.13 5.07 -33.06
C ASN A 230 -7.28 4.63 -31.87
N ILE A 231 -7.87 4.05 -30.81
CA ILE A 231 -7.16 3.57 -29.63
C ILE A 231 -6.63 2.16 -29.93
N ALA A 232 -5.32 2.00 -29.93
CA ALA A 232 -4.65 0.75 -30.21
C ALA A 232 -4.44 -0.11 -28.95
N GLY A 233 -4.18 0.53 -27.81
CA GLY A 233 -3.92 -0.15 -26.54
C GLY A 233 -4.07 0.77 -25.34
N VAL A 234 -4.13 0.18 -24.14
CA VAL A 234 -4.28 0.89 -22.88
C VAL A 234 -3.28 0.38 -21.84
N TYR A 235 -2.51 1.29 -21.28
CA TYR A 235 -1.72 1.08 -20.08
C TYR A 235 -2.53 1.59 -18.88
N ALA A 236 -2.82 0.72 -17.93
CA ALA A 236 -3.39 1.09 -16.64
C ALA A 236 -2.39 0.74 -15.53
N ALA A 237 -1.95 1.73 -14.75
CA ALA A 237 -0.86 1.53 -13.78
C ALA A 237 -1.18 0.52 -12.66
N ASN A 238 -2.45 0.10 -12.47
CA ASN A 238 -2.78 -1.06 -11.65
C ASN A 238 -4.07 -1.77 -12.11
N ASP A 239 -4.32 -2.95 -11.55
CA ASP A 239 -5.43 -3.84 -11.94
C ASP A 239 -6.80 -3.33 -11.49
N GLY A 240 -6.88 -2.61 -10.38
CA GLY A 240 -8.11 -1.96 -9.95
C GLY A 240 -8.57 -0.93 -10.98
N MET A 241 -7.66 -0.05 -11.42
CA MET A 241 -7.93 0.90 -12.51
C MET A 241 -8.21 0.19 -13.83
N ALA A 242 -7.47 -0.88 -14.17
CA ALA A 242 -7.73 -1.69 -15.35
C ALA A 242 -9.16 -2.27 -15.35
N GLY A 243 -9.70 -2.62 -14.18
CA GLY A 243 -11.09 -3.06 -14.03
C GLY A 243 -12.10 -1.98 -14.43
N GLY A 244 -11.92 -0.75 -13.95
CA GLY A 244 -12.75 0.40 -14.34
C GLY A 244 -12.66 0.72 -15.84
N ILE A 245 -11.45 0.63 -16.40
CA ILE A 245 -11.19 0.82 -17.82
C ILE A 245 -11.87 -0.28 -18.66
N ALA A 246 -11.71 -1.56 -18.26
CA ALA A 246 -12.33 -2.69 -18.95
C ALA A 246 -13.86 -2.56 -19.02
N ASN A 247 -14.49 -2.13 -17.91
CA ASN A 247 -15.94 -1.86 -17.89
C ASN A 247 -16.32 -0.72 -18.85
N THR A 248 -15.52 0.34 -18.91
CA THR A 248 -15.74 1.48 -19.83
C THR A 248 -15.61 1.05 -21.28
N LEU A 249 -14.58 0.28 -21.62
CA LEU A 249 -14.40 -0.29 -22.97
C LEU A 249 -15.57 -1.18 -23.37
N LYS A 250 -16.01 -2.07 -22.47
CA LYS A 250 -17.18 -2.94 -22.70
C LYS A 250 -18.46 -2.13 -22.92
N GLY A 251 -18.70 -1.09 -22.12
CA GLY A 251 -19.85 -0.20 -22.27
C GLY A 251 -19.85 0.58 -23.61
N ALA A 252 -18.66 0.98 -24.07
CA ALA A 252 -18.45 1.63 -25.37
C ALA A 252 -18.42 0.63 -26.56
N LYS A 253 -18.61 -0.68 -26.33
CA LYS A 253 -18.53 -1.77 -27.32
C LYS A 253 -17.17 -1.83 -28.04
N ILE A 254 -16.11 -1.49 -27.32
CA ILE A 254 -14.73 -1.59 -27.78
C ILE A 254 -14.17 -2.91 -27.27
N SER A 255 -13.73 -3.79 -28.16
CA SER A 255 -13.18 -5.09 -27.86
C SER A 255 -11.82 -5.29 -28.54
N ASN A 256 -11.08 -6.30 -28.08
CA ASN A 256 -9.78 -6.69 -28.65
C ASN A 256 -8.73 -5.59 -28.64
N ILE A 257 -8.77 -4.72 -27.63
CA ILE A 257 -7.73 -3.73 -27.35
C ILE A 257 -6.85 -4.29 -26.23
N PRO A 258 -5.52 -4.39 -26.41
CA PRO A 258 -4.59 -4.71 -25.33
C PRO A 258 -4.77 -3.78 -24.15
N LEU A 259 -4.93 -4.37 -22.95
CA LEU A 259 -5.02 -3.67 -21.68
C LEU A 259 -4.04 -4.33 -20.71
N THR A 260 -3.19 -3.54 -20.09
CA THR A 260 -2.25 -4.03 -19.07
C THR A 260 -2.60 -3.49 -17.70
N GLY A 261 -2.06 -4.12 -16.66
CA GLY A 261 -2.23 -3.73 -15.28
C GLY A 261 -1.03 -4.17 -14.44
N GLN A 262 -1.12 -4.00 -13.13
CA GLN A 262 -0.17 -4.52 -12.15
C GLN A 262 -0.90 -4.87 -10.85
N ASP A 263 -0.27 -5.67 -9.99
CA ASP A 263 -0.68 -6.20 -8.70
C ASP A 263 -1.25 -7.63 -8.75
N ALA A 264 -1.48 -8.18 -9.93
CA ALA A 264 -2.01 -9.55 -10.12
C ALA A 264 -3.29 -9.80 -9.27
N GLU A 265 -4.21 -8.83 -9.24
CA GLU A 265 -5.49 -8.98 -8.54
C GLU A 265 -6.29 -10.14 -9.14
N LEU A 266 -7.08 -10.86 -8.32
CA LEU A 266 -7.86 -12.01 -8.78
C LEU A 266 -8.72 -11.68 -10.00
N ALA A 267 -9.43 -10.55 -9.97
CA ALA A 267 -10.25 -10.09 -11.08
C ALA A 267 -9.44 -9.81 -12.36
N ALA A 268 -8.17 -9.39 -12.21
CA ALA A 268 -7.28 -9.19 -13.36
C ALA A 268 -6.80 -10.53 -13.92
N ILE A 269 -6.41 -11.48 -13.07
CA ILE A 269 -6.08 -12.84 -13.52
C ILE A 269 -7.26 -13.47 -14.27
N GLN A 270 -8.48 -13.30 -13.76
CA GLN A 270 -9.69 -13.74 -14.46
C GLN A 270 -9.89 -13.04 -15.81
N ARG A 271 -9.65 -11.71 -15.89
CA ARG A 271 -9.69 -10.98 -17.17
C ARG A 271 -8.60 -11.44 -18.14
N ILE A 272 -7.41 -11.78 -17.64
CA ILE A 272 -6.32 -12.33 -18.46
C ILE A 272 -6.70 -13.70 -19.04
N VAL A 273 -7.24 -14.59 -18.20
CA VAL A 273 -7.76 -15.89 -18.64
C VAL A 273 -8.85 -15.71 -19.70
N ALA A 274 -9.78 -14.77 -19.48
CA ALA A 274 -10.87 -14.44 -20.42
C ALA A 274 -10.41 -13.70 -21.68
N GLY A 275 -9.17 -13.18 -21.73
CA GLY A 275 -8.62 -12.42 -22.85
C GLY A 275 -9.08 -10.97 -22.95
N THR A 276 -9.62 -10.39 -21.86
CA THR A 276 -10.04 -8.99 -21.79
C THR A 276 -9.02 -8.07 -21.10
N GLN A 277 -7.95 -8.65 -20.59
CA GLN A 277 -6.71 -7.98 -20.16
C GLN A 277 -5.54 -8.82 -20.68
N SER A 278 -4.48 -8.19 -21.17
CA SER A 278 -3.35 -8.89 -21.80
C SER A 278 -2.33 -9.38 -20.78
N ALA A 279 -2.05 -8.57 -19.77
CA ALA A 279 -1.05 -8.87 -18.77
C ALA A 279 -1.29 -8.09 -17.48
N THR A 280 -0.67 -8.58 -16.41
CA THR A 280 -0.44 -7.82 -15.16
C THR A 280 1.01 -8.00 -14.71
N VAL A 281 1.50 -7.15 -13.82
CA VAL A 281 2.81 -7.34 -13.17
C VAL A 281 2.56 -7.84 -11.76
N TYR A 282 3.05 -9.04 -11.48
CA TYR A 282 2.98 -9.66 -10.17
C TYR A 282 4.12 -9.16 -9.28
N LYS A 283 3.75 -8.64 -8.15
CA LYS A 283 4.60 -8.29 -7.02
C LYS A 283 4.28 -9.28 -5.90
N ALA A 284 5.24 -10.14 -5.54
CA ALA A 284 5.02 -11.17 -4.52
C ALA A 284 4.90 -10.53 -3.13
N TYR A 285 3.68 -10.31 -2.64
CA TYR A 285 3.39 -9.60 -1.38
C TYR A 285 3.99 -10.29 -0.15
N LYS A 286 3.98 -11.64 -0.13
CA LYS A 286 4.50 -12.36 1.03
C LYS A 286 5.98 -12.09 1.28
N PRO A 287 6.91 -12.22 0.33
CA PRO A 287 8.32 -11.85 0.54
C PRO A 287 8.51 -10.38 0.95
N GLU A 288 7.71 -9.47 0.43
CA GLU A 288 7.77 -8.04 0.79
C GLU A 288 7.36 -7.82 2.25
N ALA A 289 6.21 -8.37 2.64
CA ALA A 289 5.69 -8.28 4.00
C ALA A 289 6.57 -9.00 5.03
N ASP A 290 7.09 -10.18 4.66
CA ASP A 290 8.03 -10.93 5.50
C ASP A 290 9.31 -10.12 5.73
N THR A 291 9.89 -9.51 4.69
CA THR A 291 11.09 -8.67 4.81
C THR A 291 10.81 -7.43 5.68
N ALA A 292 9.64 -6.79 5.53
CA ALA A 292 9.26 -5.65 6.37
C ALA A 292 9.15 -6.05 7.85
N ALA A 293 8.58 -7.22 8.13
CA ALA A 293 8.49 -7.76 9.49
C ALA A 293 9.87 -8.09 10.06
N GLU A 294 10.76 -8.71 9.29
CA GLU A 294 12.14 -8.99 9.68
C GLU A 294 12.93 -7.72 9.98
N LEU A 295 12.82 -6.69 9.13
CA LEU A 295 13.40 -5.38 9.37
C LEU A 295 12.87 -4.75 10.67
N ALA A 296 11.54 -4.80 10.88
CA ALA A 296 10.91 -4.23 12.06
C ALA A 296 11.35 -4.92 13.36
N VAL A 297 11.38 -6.25 13.38
CA VAL A 297 11.82 -7.03 14.57
C VAL A 297 13.30 -6.82 14.84
N ASN A 298 14.15 -6.82 13.80
CA ASN A 298 15.59 -6.57 13.98
C ASN A 298 15.86 -5.17 14.53
N LEU A 299 15.17 -4.14 14.02
CA LEU A 299 15.28 -2.78 14.54
C LEU A 299 14.76 -2.65 15.98
N LEU A 300 13.69 -3.37 16.34
CA LEU A 300 13.15 -3.43 17.69
C LEU A 300 14.16 -4.03 18.68
N GLU A 301 14.87 -5.05 18.24
CA GLU A 301 15.87 -5.77 19.05
C GLU A 301 17.28 -5.14 18.97
N GLY A 302 17.46 -4.05 18.22
CA GLY A 302 18.74 -3.39 18.03
C GLY A 302 19.76 -4.20 17.19
N LYS A 303 19.28 -5.15 16.39
CA LYS A 303 20.09 -5.96 15.49
C LYS A 303 20.46 -5.23 14.19
N ASP A 304 21.53 -5.70 13.53
CA ASP A 304 21.93 -5.21 12.20
C ASP A 304 20.91 -5.63 11.13
N ILE A 305 20.62 -4.73 10.19
CA ILE A 305 19.67 -4.93 9.07
C ILE A 305 20.35 -5.00 7.70
N LYS A 306 21.69 -4.90 7.63
CA LYS A 306 22.44 -4.85 6.35
C LYS A 306 22.22 -6.05 5.45
N SER A 307 22.02 -7.24 6.04
CA SER A 307 21.75 -8.45 5.27
C SER A 307 20.35 -8.47 4.65
N LEU A 308 19.40 -7.71 5.22
CA LEU A 308 18.03 -7.58 4.73
C LEU A 308 17.86 -6.39 3.78
N ALA A 309 18.58 -5.29 4.05
CA ALA A 309 18.59 -4.09 3.22
C ALA A 309 19.94 -4.03 2.49
N ASP A 310 20.05 -4.77 1.39
CA ASP A 310 21.30 -5.05 0.66
C ASP A 310 21.60 -4.03 -0.46
N THR A 311 20.76 -3.04 -0.61
CA THR A 311 20.95 -1.91 -1.53
C THR A 311 20.67 -0.57 -0.86
N GLU A 312 20.74 0.52 -1.59
CA GLU A 312 20.45 1.87 -1.10
C GLU A 312 19.62 2.64 -2.14
N VAL A 313 18.66 3.38 -1.68
CA VAL A 313 17.87 4.30 -2.52
C VAL A 313 17.97 5.73 -1.99
N THR A 314 17.63 6.71 -2.83
CA THR A 314 17.55 8.11 -2.41
C THR A 314 16.08 8.50 -2.30
N SER A 315 15.66 8.98 -1.12
CA SER A 315 14.30 9.46 -0.91
C SER A 315 14.05 10.79 -1.63
N GLY A 316 12.78 11.17 -1.78
CA GLY A 316 12.41 12.48 -2.35
C GLY A 316 12.90 13.69 -1.53
N SER A 317 13.35 13.48 -0.28
CA SER A 317 14.03 14.50 0.54
C SER A 317 15.55 14.48 0.43
N GLY A 318 16.11 13.59 -0.40
CA GLY A 318 17.56 13.47 -0.62
C GLY A 318 18.31 12.56 0.35
N ASP A 319 17.58 11.90 1.28
CA ASP A 319 18.18 11.00 2.25
C ASP A 319 18.58 9.68 1.60
N LYS A 320 19.73 9.13 2.01
CA LYS A 320 20.16 7.79 1.65
C LYS A 320 19.52 6.78 2.59
N VAL A 321 18.79 5.81 2.04
CA VAL A 321 17.99 4.84 2.79
C VAL A 321 18.44 3.43 2.43
N PRO A 322 18.87 2.62 3.42
CA PRO A 322 19.09 1.19 3.22
C PRO A 322 17.80 0.52 2.71
N ALA A 323 17.89 -0.28 1.66
CA ALA A 323 16.70 -0.79 0.99
C ALA A 323 16.82 -2.25 0.58
N LYS A 324 15.67 -2.92 0.47
CA LYS A 324 15.48 -4.18 -0.24
C LYS A 324 14.52 -3.95 -1.39
N LEU A 325 14.99 -4.19 -2.61
CA LEU A 325 14.16 -4.13 -3.80
C LEU A 325 13.95 -5.54 -4.36
N LEU A 326 12.70 -6.00 -4.35
CA LEU A 326 12.30 -7.30 -4.87
C LEU A 326 12.08 -7.25 -6.39
N THR A 327 12.22 -8.40 -7.04
CA THR A 327 12.04 -8.50 -8.48
C THR A 327 10.58 -8.74 -8.85
N PRO A 328 9.95 -7.87 -9.65
CA PRO A 328 8.61 -8.09 -10.17
C PRO A 328 8.61 -9.08 -11.33
N VAL A 329 7.46 -9.70 -11.61
CA VAL A 329 7.28 -10.68 -12.68
C VAL A 329 6.09 -10.29 -13.55
N SER A 330 6.27 -10.27 -14.89
CA SER A 330 5.16 -10.11 -15.82
C SER A 330 4.32 -11.38 -15.86
N VAL A 331 3.00 -11.25 -15.73
CA VAL A 331 2.05 -12.36 -15.78
C VAL A 331 1.13 -12.17 -16.96
N THR A 332 1.16 -13.17 -17.84
CA THR A 332 0.29 -13.33 -18.98
C THR A 332 -0.49 -14.65 -18.83
N LYS A 333 -1.35 -14.93 -19.77
CA LYS A 333 -2.14 -16.17 -19.77
C LYS A 333 -1.28 -17.44 -19.69
N GLU A 334 -0.08 -17.39 -20.28
CA GLU A 334 0.82 -18.53 -20.46
C GLU A 334 1.52 -18.94 -19.16
N ASN A 335 1.66 -18.04 -18.17
CA ASN A 335 2.44 -18.30 -16.95
C ASN A 335 1.71 -18.12 -15.63
N ILE A 336 0.37 -18.05 -15.65
CA ILE A 336 -0.46 -17.94 -14.43
C ILE A 336 -0.16 -19.08 -13.45
N ALA A 337 -0.05 -20.33 -13.96
CA ALA A 337 0.23 -21.51 -13.15
C ALA A 337 1.59 -21.43 -12.45
N ASP A 338 2.62 -20.97 -13.17
CA ASP A 338 4.01 -20.90 -12.70
C ASP A 338 4.31 -19.67 -11.84
N THR A 339 3.35 -18.78 -11.70
CA THR A 339 3.47 -17.54 -10.94
C THR A 339 2.48 -17.52 -9.77
N VAL A 340 1.34 -16.89 -9.92
CA VAL A 340 0.37 -16.63 -8.84
C VAL A 340 -0.23 -17.91 -8.23
N VAL A 341 -0.36 -19.01 -9.01
CA VAL A 341 -0.83 -20.29 -8.47
C VAL A 341 0.28 -21.01 -7.72
N LYS A 342 1.47 -21.09 -8.30
CA LYS A 342 2.65 -21.70 -7.69
C LYS A 342 2.98 -21.06 -6.34
N ASP A 343 2.91 -19.74 -6.27
CA ASP A 343 3.19 -18.97 -5.04
C ASP A 343 2.00 -18.96 -4.06
N LYS A 344 0.90 -19.65 -4.42
CA LYS A 344 -0.32 -19.77 -3.59
C LYS A 344 -0.99 -18.42 -3.29
N LEU A 345 -0.81 -17.43 -4.16
CA LEU A 345 -1.57 -16.19 -4.07
C LEU A 345 -3.06 -16.48 -4.31
N TYR A 346 -3.34 -17.32 -5.31
CA TYR A 346 -4.67 -17.86 -5.62
C TYR A 346 -4.60 -19.34 -5.93
N THR A 347 -5.68 -20.05 -5.64
CA THR A 347 -5.87 -21.42 -6.14
C THR A 347 -6.48 -21.40 -7.55
N VAL A 348 -6.33 -22.49 -8.28
CA VAL A 348 -7.03 -22.66 -9.58
C VAL A 348 -8.54 -22.49 -9.41
N ALA A 349 -9.12 -22.99 -8.32
CA ALA A 349 -10.55 -22.84 -8.02
C ALA A 349 -10.99 -21.38 -7.81
N ASP A 350 -10.13 -20.54 -7.19
CA ASP A 350 -10.43 -19.11 -7.07
C ASP A 350 -10.48 -18.40 -8.42
N ILE A 351 -9.58 -18.78 -9.34
CA ILE A 351 -9.48 -18.20 -10.68
C ILE A 351 -10.58 -18.73 -11.59
N CYS A 352 -10.76 -20.05 -11.60
CA CYS A 352 -11.57 -20.79 -12.56
C CYS A 352 -12.98 -21.07 -12.02
N THR A 353 -13.68 -20.00 -11.60
CA THR A 353 -15.10 -20.10 -11.24
C THR A 353 -15.96 -20.54 -12.43
N ALA A 354 -17.21 -20.85 -12.21
CA ALA A 354 -18.13 -21.28 -13.28
C ALA A 354 -18.16 -20.34 -14.50
N GLU A 355 -18.01 -19.02 -14.26
CA GLU A 355 -17.94 -17.99 -15.32
C GLU A 355 -16.70 -18.13 -16.21
N TYR A 356 -15.57 -18.54 -15.62
CA TYR A 356 -14.27 -18.60 -16.31
C TYR A 356 -13.84 -20.02 -16.70
N ALA A 357 -14.64 -21.05 -16.38
CA ALA A 357 -14.26 -22.45 -16.53
C ALA A 357 -13.78 -22.82 -17.95
N GLU A 358 -14.51 -22.40 -18.99
CA GLU A 358 -14.10 -22.66 -20.38
C GLU A 358 -12.82 -21.92 -20.78
N ALA A 359 -12.64 -20.69 -20.28
CA ALA A 359 -11.45 -19.89 -20.57
C ALA A 359 -10.23 -20.48 -19.85
N CYS A 360 -10.41 -20.96 -18.62
CA CYS A 360 -9.37 -21.67 -17.87
C CYS A 360 -8.93 -22.96 -18.57
N LYS A 361 -9.88 -23.76 -19.03
CA LYS A 361 -9.57 -24.98 -19.80
C LYS A 361 -8.72 -24.67 -21.03
N LYS A 362 -9.06 -23.61 -21.76
CA LYS A 362 -8.28 -23.16 -22.93
C LYS A 362 -6.89 -22.62 -22.54
N ALA A 363 -6.72 -22.15 -21.28
CA ALA A 363 -5.47 -21.68 -20.73
C ALA A 363 -4.63 -22.79 -20.07
N GLY A 364 -5.12 -24.04 -20.02
CA GLY A 364 -4.44 -25.15 -19.35
C GLY A 364 -4.44 -25.04 -17.82
N LEU A 365 -5.38 -24.31 -17.26
CA LEU A 365 -5.60 -24.17 -15.82
C LEU A 365 -6.76 -25.12 -15.43
N GLU A 366 -6.42 -26.36 -15.08
CA GLU A 366 -7.39 -27.39 -14.64
C GLU A 366 -7.02 -27.94 -13.25
#